data_c61c49acdc022e95614fc3f18a15f1cd
#
_entry.id   c61c49acdc022e95614fc3f18a15f1cd
#
_cell.length_a   1.000
_cell.length_b   1.000
_cell.length_c   1.000
_cell.angle_alpha   90.00
_cell.angle_beta   90.00
_cell.angle_gamma   90.00
#
_symmetry.space_group_name_H-M   'P 1'
#
loop_
_entity.id
_entity.type
_entity.pdbx_description
1 polymer ?
#
loop_
_entity_poly.entity_id
_entity_poly.type
_entity_poly.pdbx_seq_one_letter_code
_entity_poly.pdbx_strand_id
1 'polypeptide(L)'
;MSVSERLTELGIELPVVAAPVAAYVPAIVHDGLVYTSGQLPFVEGALPATGKVGAEVTAEDANAYARTCALNALAAAAAAAGGVDRIAGVLRLGGFVASTPDFTGQPGVINGASLVLGEIFGDAGQHVRAAVGVPVLPLDSPVEVEATFILA
;
A
#
# COMPACT_ATOMS: atom_id res chain seq x y z
N MET A 1 -16.87 11.47 -11.36
CA MET A 1 -16.99 10.37 -10.35
C MET A 1 -15.99 10.63 -9.24
N SER A 2 -16.47 10.66 -8.00
CA SER A 2 -15.61 10.80 -6.83
C SER A 2 -14.85 9.51 -6.55
N VAL A 3 -13.81 9.57 -5.72
CA VAL A 3 -13.04 8.38 -5.33
C VAL A 3 -13.93 7.42 -4.52
N SER A 4 -14.77 7.95 -3.64
CA SER A 4 -15.71 7.16 -2.85
C SER A 4 -16.74 6.41 -3.73
N GLU A 5 -17.26 7.06 -4.76
CA GLU A 5 -18.13 6.41 -5.75
C GLU A 5 -17.38 5.32 -6.52
N ARG A 6 -16.15 5.59 -6.90
CA ARG A 6 -15.33 4.60 -7.62
C ARG A 6 -15.01 3.38 -6.76
N LEU A 7 -14.70 3.59 -5.49
CA LEU A 7 -14.50 2.48 -4.55
C LEU A 7 -15.76 1.61 -4.43
N THR A 8 -16.93 2.25 -4.34
CA THR A 8 -18.21 1.54 -4.30
C THR A 8 -18.44 0.72 -5.58
N GLU A 9 -18.18 1.31 -6.75
CA GLU A 9 -18.30 0.63 -8.04
C GLU A 9 -17.38 -0.60 -8.13
N LEU A 10 -16.16 -0.49 -7.59
CA LEU A 10 -15.19 -1.58 -7.56
C LEU A 10 -15.47 -2.62 -6.46
N GLY A 11 -16.44 -2.37 -5.59
CA GLY A 11 -16.70 -3.23 -4.45
C GLY A 11 -15.57 -3.21 -3.41
N ILE A 12 -14.82 -2.12 -3.34
CA ILE A 12 -13.71 -1.96 -2.40
C ILE A 12 -14.19 -1.18 -1.18
N GLU A 13 -14.07 -1.78 -0.03
CA GLU A 13 -14.25 -1.13 1.27
C GLU A 13 -12.87 -0.82 1.85
N LEU A 14 -12.60 0.47 2.14
CA LEU A 14 -11.32 0.85 2.74
C LEU A 14 -11.23 0.30 4.17
N PRO A 15 -10.08 -0.27 4.54
CA PRO A 15 -9.88 -0.78 5.88
C PRO A 15 -9.88 0.34 6.92
N VAL A 16 -10.10 -0.04 8.17
CA VAL A 16 -9.83 0.82 9.32
C VAL A 16 -8.32 1.08 9.38
N VAL A 17 -7.93 2.33 9.66
CA VAL A 17 -6.51 2.70 9.72
C VAL A 17 -5.80 1.88 10.79
N ALA A 18 -4.73 1.17 10.38
CA ALA A 18 -3.92 0.40 11.30
C ALA A 18 -3.20 1.31 12.31
N ALA A 19 -3.19 0.91 13.58
CA ALA A 19 -2.44 1.63 14.61
C ALA A 19 -0.93 1.52 14.33
N PRO A 20 -0.15 2.63 14.48
CA PRO A 20 1.29 2.57 14.33
C PRO A 20 1.91 1.66 15.39
N VAL A 21 2.93 0.88 14.99
CA VAL A 21 3.64 -0.04 15.89
C VAL A 21 4.76 0.63 16.68
N ALA A 22 5.01 1.93 16.45
CA ALA A 22 6.08 2.71 17.08
C ALA A 22 5.69 4.19 17.21
N ALA A 23 6.64 5.04 17.59
CA ALA A 23 6.43 6.47 17.87
C ALA A 23 6.36 7.29 16.57
N TYR A 24 5.32 7.11 15.76
CA TYR A 24 5.07 7.87 14.53
C TYR A 24 3.58 7.88 14.19
N VAL A 25 3.20 8.63 13.16
CA VAL A 25 1.82 8.73 12.65
C VAL A 25 1.67 7.97 11.33
N PRO A 26 0.46 7.46 11.00
CA PRO A 26 0.24 6.71 9.76
C PRO A 26 0.40 7.54 8.49
N ALA A 27 0.06 8.83 8.54
CA ALA A 27 0.16 9.73 7.40
C ALA A 27 0.26 11.18 7.86
N ILE A 28 0.83 12.02 6.99
CA ILE A 28 0.97 13.46 7.24
C ILE A 28 0.67 14.23 5.94
N VAL A 29 -0.04 15.35 6.07
CA VAL A 29 -0.31 16.27 4.98
C VAL A 29 0.75 17.38 4.97
N HIS A 30 1.35 17.62 3.81
CA HIS A 30 2.31 18.71 3.63
C HIS A 30 2.31 19.20 2.18
N ASP A 31 2.11 20.50 2.00
CA ASP A 31 2.19 21.19 0.69
C ASP A 31 1.41 20.50 -0.45
N GLY A 32 0.14 20.16 -0.19
CA GLY A 32 -0.71 19.55 -1.21
C GLY A 32 -0.45 18.08 -1.45
N LEU A 33 0.37 17.42 -0.63
CA LEU A 33 0.66 16.01 -0.68
C LEU A 33 0.30 15.34 0.65
N VAL A 34 0.04 14.04 0.58
CA VAL A 34 -0.09 13.19 1.76
C VAL A 34 0.98 12.11 1.67
N TYR A 35 1.82 12.05 2.69
CA TYR A 35 2.86 11.04 2.84
C TYR A 35 2.37 10.00 3.84
N THR A 36 2.46 8.72 3.48
CA THR A 36 2.15 7.66 4.44
C THR A 36 3.41 7.04 5.02
N SER A 37 3.29 6.55 6.23
CA SER A 37 4.24 5.57 6.76
C SER A 37 4.08 4.26 5.99
N GLY A 38 5.10 3.39 6.04
CA GLY A 38 5.03 2.06 5.47
C GLY A 38 3.88 1.26 6.08
N GLN A 39 3.09 0.62 5.22
CA GLN A 39 1.95 -0.18 5.62
C GLN A 39 2.24 -1.66 5.38
N LEU A 40 2.04 -2.46 6.41
CA LEU A 40 2.02 -3.91 6.32
C LEU A 40 0.62 -4.38 5.87
N PRO A 41 0.47 -5.62 5.40
CA PRO A 41 -0.81 -6.09 4.88
C PRO A 41 -1.80 -6.52 5.98
N PHE A 42 -1.94 -5.74 7.03
CA PHE A 42 -2.87 -6.02 8.11
C PHE A 42 -4.32 -6.11 7.62
N VAL A 43 -5.01 -7.14 8.07
CA VAL A 43 -6.45 -7.29 7.95
C VAL A 43 -6.99 -7.55 9.36
N GLU A 44 -7.85 -6.66 9.83
CA GLU A 44 -8.45 -6.76 11.18
C GLU A 44 -7.39 -6.94 12.30
N GLY A 45 -6.27 -6.22 12.18
CA GLY A 45 -5.21 -6.21 13.16
C GLY A 45 -4.24 -7.40 13.11
N ALA A 46 -4.34 -8.27 12.12
CA ALA A 46 -3.46 -9.43 11.98
C ALA A 46 -2.82 -9.48 10.60
N LEU A 47 -1.58 -9.99 10.53
CA LEU A 47 -0.93 -10.32 9.26
C LEU A 47 -1.51 -11.62 8.69
N PRO A 48 -1.82 -11.68 7.38
CA PRO A 48 -2.34 -12.90 6.76
C PRO A 48 -1.28 -14.00 6.63
N ALA A 49 0.00 -13.63 6.61
CA ALA A 49 1.12 -14.55 6.53
C ALA A 49 2.41 -13.87 7.02
N THR A 50 3.40 -14.67 7.34
CA THR A 50 4.76 -14.24 7.65
C THR A 50 5.76 -15.05 6.84
N GLY A 51 6.98 -14.55 6.71
CA GLY A 51 8.05 -15.23 6.01
C GLY A 51 8.49 -14.52 4.74
N LYS A 52 9.35 -15.18 3.98
CA LYS A 52 10.02 -14.62 2.81
C LYS A 52 9.36 -15.05 1.52
N VAL A 53 9.20 -14.12 0.60
CA VAL A 53 8.77 -14.43 -0.76
C VAL A 53 9.86 -15.20 -1.47
N GLY A 54 9.49 -16.32 -2.07
CA GLY A 54 10.44 -17.29 -2.63
C GLY A 54 10.70 -18.48 -1.70
N ALA A 55 10.25 -18.42 -0.45
CA ALA A 55 10.29 -19.53 0.53
C ALA A 55 8.89 -19.80 1.07
N GLU A 56 8.54 -19.26 2.25
CA GLU A 56 7.25 -19.53 2.90
C GLU A 56 6.07 -18.87 2.18
N VAL A 57 6.32 -17.79 1.44
CA VAL A 57 5.29 -16.99 0.76
C VAL A 57 5.52 -17.04 -0.75
N THR A 58 4.46 -17.31 -1.51
CA THR A 58 4.51 -17.28 -2.98
C THR A 58 4.46 -15.83 -3.50
N ALA A 59 4.98 -15.60 -4.70
CA ALA A 59 4.88 -14.31 -5.37
C ALA A 59 3.42 -13.90 -5.61
N GLU A 60 2.55 -14.84 -5.92
CA GLU A 60 1.11 -14.61 -6.13
C GLU A 60 0.43 -14.13 -4.84
N ASP A 61 0.67 -14.79 -3.72
CA ASP A 61 0.11 -14.38 -2.44
C ASP A 61 0.67 -13.02 -2.01
N ALA A 62 1.98 -12.80 -2.19
CA ALA A 62 2.61 -11.52 -1.89
C ALA A 62 2.03 -10.37 -2.73
N ASN A 63 1.68 -10.60 -3.99
CA ASN A 63 0.97 -9.63 -4.83
C ASN A 63 -0.38 -9.23 -4.20
N ALA A 64 -1.15 -10.20 -3.73
CA ALA A 64 -2.42 -9.93 -3.02
C ALA A 64 -2.19 -9.14 -1.72
N TYR A 65 -1.12 -9.42 -1.00
CA TYR A 65 -0.75 -8.67 0.22
C TYR A 65 -0.30 -7.25 -0.11
N ALA A 66 0.41 -7.03 -1.21
CA ALA A 66 0.77 -5.68 -1.67
C ALA A 66 -0.46 -4.84 -1.98
N ARG A 67 -1.52 -5.45 -2.55
CA ARG A 67 -2.82 -4.80 -2.74
C ARG A 67 -3.41 -4.33 -1.41
N THR A 68 -3.40 -5.19 -0.40
CA THR A 68 -3.87 -4.85 0.94
C THR A 68 -3.04 -3.71 1.55
N CYS A 69 -1.72 -3.74 1.41
CA CYS A 69 -0.84 -2.65 1.86
C CYS A 69 -1.23 -1.30 1.22
N ALA A 70 -1.51 -1.29 -0.08
CA ALA A 70 -1.91 -0.07 -0.80
C ALA A 70 -3.26 0.47 -0.29
N LEU A 71 -4.22 -0.40 -0.02
CA LEU A 71 -5.51 0.00 0.55
C LEU A 71 -5.35 0.53 1.99
N ASN A 72 -4.47 -0.06 2.79
CA ASN A 72 -4.12 0.45 4.11
C ASN A 72 -3.45 1.84 4.01
N ALA A 73 -2.57 2.04 3.03
CA ALA A 73 -1.96 3.35 2.78
C ALA A 73 -2.99 4.40 2.36
N LEU A 74 -3.92 4.04 1.46
CA LEU A 74 -5.00 4.94 1.04
C LEU A 74 -5.93 5.29 2.21
N ALA A 75 -6.26 4.33 3.07
CA ALA A 75 -7.06 4.57 4.27
C ALA A 75 -6.36 5.55 5.22
N ALA A 76 -5.06 5.37 5.47
CA ALA A 76 -4.27 6.29 6.29
C ALA A 76 -4.23 7.70 5.69
N ALA A 77 -4.00 7.81 4.38
CA ALA A 77 -4.00 9.08 3.68
C ALA A 77 -5.37 9.77 3.72
N ALA A 78 -6.45 9.02 3.51
CA ALA A 78 -7.81 9.54 3.58
C ALA A 78 -8.14 10.10 4.97
N ALA A 79 -7.76 9.40 6.03
CA ALA A 79 -7.95 9.86 7.40
C ALA A 79 -7.20 11.17 7.67
N ALA A 80 -5.95 11.28 7.23
CA ALA A 80 -5.14 12.50 7.38
C ALA A 80 -5.68 13.67 6.55
N ALA A 81 -6.23 13.40 5.37
CA ALA A 81 -6.75 14.42 4.45
C ALA A 81 -8.17 14.90 4.78
N GLY A 82 -8.88 14.19 5.65
CA GLY A 82 -10.28 14.50 6.00
C GLY A 82 -11.31 13.82 5.10
N GLY A 83 -10.92 12.75 4.40
CA GLY A 83 -11.78 11.91 3.57
C GLY A 83 -11.11 11.47 2.27
N VAL A 84 -11.53 10.33 1.74
CA VAL A 84 -10.92 9.77 0.53
C VAL A 84 -11.15 10.63 -0.70
N ASP A 85 -12.23 11.39 -0.75
CA ASP A 85 -12.53 12.30 -1.86
C ASP A 85 -11.61 13.53 -1.90
N ARG A 86 -10.81 13.72 -0.87
CA ARG A 86 -9.74 14.73 -0.83
C ARG A 86 -8.47 14.26 -1.54
N ILE A 87 -8.37 13.01 -1.90
CA ILE A 87 -7.24 12.44 -2.61
C ILE A 87 -7.50 12.53 -4.12
N ALA A 88 -6.65 13.24 -4.84
CA ALA A 88 -6.80 13.45 -6.28
C ALA A 88 -6.01 12.45 -7.13
N GLY A 89 -4.96 11.84 -6.59
CA GLY A 89 -4.15 10.92 -7.34
C GLY A 89 -2.97 10.37 -6.55
N VAL A 90 -2.13 9.62 -7.24
CA VAL A 90 -0.95 8.97 -6.68
C VAL A 90 0.30 9.57 -7.29
N LEU A 91 1.26 9.96 -6.47
CA LEU A 91 2.54 10.48 -6.96
C LEU A 91 3.62 9.40 -6.98
N ARG A 92 3.76 8.65 -5.89
CA ARG A 92 4.84 7.67 -5.71
C ARG A 92 4.44 6.52 -4.81
N LEU A 93 4.96 5.33 -5.14
CA LEU A 93 4.97 4.16 -4.25
C LEU A 93 6.40 3.75 -3.91
N GLY A 94 6.62 3.34 -2.67
CA GLY A 94 7.77 2.57 -2.27
C GLY A 94 7.32 1.17 -1.85
N GLY A 95 7.80 0.16 -2.55
CA GLY A 95 7.46 -1.24 -2.28
C GLY A 95 8.66 -2.03 -1.80
N PHE A 96 8.50 -2.76 -0.70
CA PHE A 96 9.54 -3.55 -0.05
C PHE A 96 9.06 -4.99 0.07
N VAL A 97 9.84 -5.92 -0.47
CA VAL A 97 9.50 -7.34 -0.46
C VAL A 97 10.57 -8.08 0.35
N ALA A 98 10.17 -8.66 1.47
CA ALA A 98 11.04 -9.57 2.21
C ALA A 98 11.19 -10.83 1.37
N SER A 99 12.35 -11.04 0.76
CA SER A 99 12.54 -12.07 -0.26
C SER A 99 13.84 -12.82 -0.07
N THR A 100 13.86 -14.06 -0.58
CA THR A 100 15.09 -14.86 -0.64
C THR A 100 16.08 -14.20 -1.60
N PRO A 101 17.41 -14.47 -1.45
CA PRO A 101 18.42 -13.83 -2.29
C PRO A 101 18.30 -14.12 -3.79
N ASP A 102 17.67 -15.21 -4.16
CA ASP A 102 17.47 -15.63 -5.54
C ASP A 102 16.14 -15.17 -6.14
N PHE A 103 15.24 -14.59 -5.32
CA PHE A 103 13.98 -14.04 -5.82
C PHE A 103 14.20 -12.66 -6.40
N THR A 104 13.88 -12.48 -7.68
CA THR A 104 14.05 -11.20 -8.41
C THR A 104 12.73 -10.62 -8.95
N GLY A 105 11.60 -11.19 -8.54
CA GLY A 105 10.26 -10.80 -9.00
C GLY A 105 9.58 -9.69 -8.18
N GLN A 106 10.33 -8.85 -7.46
CA GLN A 106 9.76 -7.78 -6.65
C GLN A 106 8.82 -6.85 -7.42
N PRO A 107 9.12 -6.46 -8.68
CA PRO A 107 8.19 -5.63 -9.46
C PRO A 107 6.81 -6.27 -9.63
N GLY A 108 6.75 -7.57 -9.90
CA GLY A 108 5.50 -8.31 -10.04
C GLY A 108 4.68 -8.36 -8.75
N VAL A 109 5.35 -8.48 -7.60
CA VAL A 109 4.71 -8.43 -6.28
C VAL A 109 4.08 -7.04 -6.05
N ILE A 110 4.84 -5.99 -6.24
CA ILE A 110 4.36 -4.61 -5.98
C ILE A 110 3.32 -4.16 -7.02
N ASN A 111 3.21 -4.83 -8.15
CA ASN A 111 2.11 -4.61 -9.09
C ASN A 111 0.72 -4.77 -8.42
N GLY A 112 0.59 -5.60 -7.39
CA GLY A 112 -0.66 -5.68 -6.61
C GLY A 112 -1.08 -4.33 -6.05
N ALA A 113 -0.14 -3.54 -5.57
CA ALA A 113 -0.37 -2.18 -5.09
C ALA A 113 -0.63 -1.20 -6.25
N SER A 114 0.24 -1.20 -7.25
CA SER A 114 0.13 -0.28 -8.39
C SER A 114 -1.17 -0.45 -9.16
N LEU A 115 -1.60 -1.69 -9.39
CA LEU A 115 -2.81 -1.97 -10.18
C LEU A 115 -4.08 -1.54 -9.46
N VAL A 116 -4.22 -1.80 -8.17
CA VAL A 116 -5.43 -1.37 -7.43
C VAL A 116 -5.54 0.15 -7.39
N LEU A 117 -4.44 0.87 -7.22
CA LEU A 117 -4.45 2.32 -7.27
C LEU A 117 -4.78 2.85 -8.67
N GLY A 118 -4.32 2.18 -9.72
CA GLY A 118 -4.73 2.48 -11.10
C GLY A 118 -6.22 2.25 -11.35
N GLU A 119 -6.81 1.19 -10.80
CA GLU A 119 -8.24 0.93 -10.86
C GLU A 119 -9.07 2.02 -10.16
N ILE A 120 -8.58 2.49 -9.01
CA ILE A 120 -9.28 3.52 -8.21
C ILE A 120 -9.18 4.90 -8.85
N PHE A 121 -7.99 5.31 -9.28
CA PHE A 121 -7.72 6.69 -9.72
C PHE A 121 -7.67 6.89 -11.22
N GLY A 122 -7.67 5.82 -12.03
CA GLY A 122 -7.52 5.93 -13.47
C GLY A 122 -6.17 6.58 -13.85
N ASP A 123 -6.19 7.54 -14.76
CA ASP A 123 -4.99 8.24 -15.19
C ASP A 123 -4.26 8.97 -14.05
N ALA A 124 -5.00 9.46 -13.06
CA ALA A 124 -4.42 10.09 -11.87
C ALA A 124 -3.74 9.07 -10.94
N GLY A 125 -3.90 7.78 -11.19
CA GLY A 125 -3.21 6.70 -10.50
C GLY A 125 -1.84 6.35 -11.08
N GLN A 126 -1.45 6.94 -12.21
CA GLN A 126 -0.10 6.77 -12.76
C GLN A 126 0.93 7.39 -11.81
N HIS A 127 1.95 6.63 -11.46
CA HIS A 127 2.90 7.01 -10.42
C HIS A 127 4.29 6.49 -10.74
N VAL A 128 5.29 7.10 -10.13
CA VAL A 128 6.66 6.55 -10.08
C VAL A 128 6.82 5.64 -8.87
N ARG A 129 7.74 4.70 -8.90
CA ARG A 129 7.92 3.77 -7.78
C ARG A 129 9.33 3.19 -7.70
N ALA A 130 9.65 2.65 -6.55
CA ALA A 130 10.68 1.63 -6.38
C ALA A 130 10.02 0.35 -5.87
N ALA A 131 10.54 -0.81 -6.30
CA ALA A 131 10.14 -2.13 -5.82
C ALA A 131 11.42 -2.93 -5.58
N VAL A 132 11.77 -3.12 -4.31
CA VAL A 132 13.07 -3.68 -3.92
C VAL A 132 12.90 -4.85 -2.96
N GLY A 133 13.89 -5.74 -2.97
CA GLY A 133 14.01 -6.81 -1.99
C GLY A 133 14.73 -6.36 -0.73
N VAL A 134 14.27 -6.84 0.41
CA VAL A 134 14.90 -6.66 1.71
C VAL A 134 15.05 -8.00 2.41
N PRO A 135 16.03 -8.17 3.32
CA PRO A 135 16.22 -9.43 4.03
C PRO A 135 15.07 -9.79 4.96
N VAL A 136 14.48 -8.79 5.62
CA VAL A 136 13.43 -8.96 6.60
C VAL A 136 12.63 -7.66 6.74
N LEU A 137 11.34 -7.78 7.04
CA LEU A 137 10.47 -6.66 7.37
C LEU A 137 9.95 -6.78 8.81
N PRO A 138 9.45 -5.68 9.40
CA PRO A 138 8.87 -5.74 10.73
C PRO A 138 7.82 -6.84 10.86
N LEU A 139 7.79 -7.51 12.00
CA LEU A 139 6.87 -8.60 12.31
C LEU A 139 6.98 -9.80 11.35
N ASP A 140 8.10 -9.91 10.65
CA ASP A 140 8.32 -10.91 9.60
C ASP A 140 7.28 -10.84 8.47
N SER A 141 6.77 -9.62 8.20
CA SER A 141 5.84 -9.40 7.08
C SER A 141 6.51 -9.70 5.75
N PRO A 142 5.80 -10.29 4.78
CA PRO A 142 6.37 -10.55 3.46
C PRO A 142 6.48 -9.31 2.58
N VAL A 143 5.68 -8.28 2.83
CA VAL A 143 5.62 -7.08 1.99
C VAL A 143 5.27 -5.84 2.82
N GLU A 144 5.75 -4.68 2.37
CA GLU A 144 5.43 -3.37 2.93
C GLU A 144 5.34 -2.35 1.80
N VAL A 145 4.39 -1.43 1.89
CA VAL A 145 4.22 -0.37 0.90
C VAL A 145 4.02 0.97 1.60
N GLU A 146 4.76 1.97 1.16
CA GLU A 146 4.53 3.38 1.47
C GLU A 146 4.05 4.12 0.23
N ALA A 147 3.35 5.22 0.42
CA ALA A 147 2.80 5.98 -0.70
C ALA A 147 2.83 7.48 -0.44
N THR A 148 2.92 8.24 -1.53
CA THR A 148 2.69 9.68 -1.55
C THR A 148 1.51 9.93 -2.49
N PHE A 149 0.46 10.56 -1.96
CA PHE A 149 -0.74 10.92 -2.68
C PHE A 149 -0.81 12.43 -2.93
N ILE A 150 -1.57 12.81 -3.94
CA ILE A 150 -1.82 14.20 -4.30
C ILE A 150 -3.19 14.59 -3.75
N LEU A 151 -3.27 15.74 -3.08
CA LEU A 151 -4.54 16.29 -2.62
C LEU A 151 -5.29 17.03 -3.74
N ALA A 152 -6.59 16.94 -3.63
CA ALA A 152 -7.48 17.72 -4.50
C ALA A 152 -7.45 19.21 -4.12
#